data_23b7bd4b266c4152d595f42406f9f096
#
_entry.id   23b7bd4b266c4152d595f42406f9f096
#
_cell.length_a   1.000
_cell.length_b   1.000
_cell.length_c   1.000
_cell.angle_alpha   90.00
_cell.angle_beta   90.00
_cell.angle_gamma   90.00
#
_symmetry.space_group_name_H-M   'P 1'
#
loop_
_entity.id
_entity.type
_entity.pdbx_description
1 polymer ?
#
loop_
_entity_poly.entity_id
_entity_poly.type
_entity_poly.pdbx_seq_one_letter_code
_entity_poly.pdbx_strand_id
1 'polypeptide(L)'
;MKKKRKKLDIIYEDKEILVVNKPAKLLCISTEKEKERTLYHEVSDYVKKSNPKAKIFIIHRLDKDTSGIVMFAKNKNVKYAYQNSWDNLAIKRGYVAIVKGMLDKKHDTIKSYLKETKTLMVYSSKNRKDGNLAITKYNVIKENNNYSMLDVEIKTGRKNQIRVQLSDINHPILGDMKYGDKKSRYNRLFLHANYLAIKNYKTKKIMEFESKVPKEFNNLFL
;
A
#
# COMPACT_ATOMS: atom_id res chain seq x y z
N MET A 1 -0.29 8.25 30.92
CA MET A 1 -0.09 6.83 30.57
C MET A 1 0.60 6.71 29.21
N LYS A 2 1.85 6.22 29.14
CA LYS A 2 2.53 5.93 27.87
C LYS A 2 1.80 4.75 27.21
N LYS A 3 1.09 4.99 26.07
CA LYS A 3 0.51 3.90 25.27
C LYS A 3 1.63 2.90 24.94
N LYS A 4 1.46 1.63 25.35
CA LYS A 4 2.37 0.54 24.96
C LYS A 4 2.59 0.62 23.45
N ARG A 5 3.82 0.88 23.00
CA ARG A 5 4.17 0.83 21.57
C ARG A 5 3.88 -0.57 21.08
N LYS A 6 3.03 -0.69 20.05
CA LYS A 6 2.71 -1.97 19.43
C LYS A 6 4.01 -2.54 18.87
N LYS A 7 4.29 -3.82 19.10
CA LYS A 7 5.48 -4.50 18.56
C LYS A 7 5.45 -4.40 17.03
N LEU A 8 6.61 -4.07 16.42
CA LEU A 8 6.75 -4.04 14.96
C LEU A 8 6.44 -5.44 14.41
N ASP A 9 5.56 -5.50 13.42
CA ASP A 9 5.16 -6.75 12.75
C ASP A 9 6.11 -7.01 11.56
N ILE A 10 7.11 -7.87 11.79
CA ILE A 10 8.17 -8.19 10.84
C ILE A 10 7.75 -9.41 10.05
N ILE A 11 7.74 -9.28 8.71
CA ILE A 11 7.44 -10.35 7.76
C ILE A 11 8.73 -11.09 7.38
N TYR A 12 9.80 -10.32 7.11
CA TYR A 12 11.09 -10.88 6.71
C TYR A 12 12.23 -9.93 7.09
N GLU A 13 13.37 -10.49 7.43
CA GLU A 13 14.58 -9.73 7.72
C GLU A 13 15.83 -10.54 7.34
N ASP A 14 16.75 -9.90 6.62
CA ASP A 14 18.09 -10.41 6.36
C ASP A 14 19.16 -9.30 6.58
N LYS A 15 20.37 -9.51 6.04
CA LYS A 15 21.47 -8.54 6.15
C LYS A 15 21.25 -7.27 5.34
N GLU A 16 20.40 -7.30 4.30
CA GLU A 16 20.24 -6.24 3.32
C GLU A 16 18.87 -5.55 3.40
N ILE A 17 17.80 -6.29 3.73
CA ILE A 17 16.42 -5.79 3.73
C ILE A 17 15.68 -6.13 5.02
N LEU A 18 14.64 -5.35 5.27
CA LEU A 18 13.63 -5.59 6.30
C LEU A 18 12.25 -5.34 5.70
N VAL A 19 11.36 -6.32 5.79
CA VAL A 19 9.98 -6.25 5.29
C VAL A 19 9.03 -6.30 6.48
N VAL A 20 8.13 -5.35 6.57
CA VAL A 20 7.21 -5.21 7.69
C VAL A 20 5.77 -5.04 7.24
N ASN A 21 4.84 -5.43 8.10
CA ASN A 21 3.42 -5.17 7.94
C ASN A 21 3.03 -3.84 8.61
N LYS A 22 2.82 -2.80 7.81
CA LYS A 22 2.42 -1.48 8.28
C LYS A 22 0.95 -1.49 8.74
N PRO A 23 0.62 -1.04 9.95
CA PRO A 23 -0.78 -0.83 10.32
C PRO A 23 -1.41 0.31 9.51
N ALA A 24 -2.76 0.29 9.40
CA ALA A 24 -3.50 1.44 8.88
C ALA A 24 -3.31 2.66 9.79
N LYS A 25 -3.50 3.87 9.23
CA LYS A 25 -3.39 5.18 9.93
C LYS A 25 -1.99 5.55 10.41
N LEU A 26 -0.95 4.83 9.97
CA LEU A 26 0.45 5.15 10.23
C LEU A 26 1.11 5.68 8.94
N LEU A 27 1.77 6.83 9.02
CA LEU A 27 2.58 7.35 7.93
C LEU A 27 3.81 6.46 7.69
N CYS A 28 4.22 6.27 6.43
CA CYS A 28 5.49 5.59 6.14
C CYS A 28 6.70 6.43 6.52
N ILE A 29 6.67 7.72 6.21
CA ILE A 29 7.74 8.70 6.47
C ILE A 29 7.13 9.97 7.07
N SER A 30 7.98 10.78 7.70
CA SER A 30 7.59 12.08 8.27
C SER A 30 7.03 13.04 7.23
N THR A 31 6.19 13.93 7.72
CA THR A 31 5.68 15.11 7.02
C THR A 31 5.97 16.33 7.90
N GLU A 32 5.71 17.53 7.40
CA GLU A 32 5.84 18.75 8.21
C GLU A 32 4.99 18.73 9.50
N LYS A 33 3.80 18.08 9.41
CA LYS A 33 2.83 18.00 10.51
C LYS A 33 3.04 16.83 11.47
N GLU A 34 3.70 15.77 11.04
CA GLU A 34 3.94 14.57 11.87
C GLU A 34 5.36 14.05 11.62
N LYS A 35 6.26 14.26 12.59
CA LYS A 35 7.68 13.93 12.46
C LYS A 35 8.04 12.57 13.09
N GLU A 36 7.39 12.20 14.19
CA GLU A 36 7.81 11.07 15.02
C GLU A 36 6.96 9.81 14.83
N ARG A 37 5.65 9.95 14.62
CA ARG A 37 4.72 8.81 14.53
C ARG A 37 4.69 8.26 13.11
N THR A 38 5.80 7.65 12.69
CA THR A 38 5.95 7.07 11.35
C THR A 38 6.51 5.66 11.42
N LEU A 39 6.22 4.85 10.41
CA LEU A 39 6.77 3.51 10.26
C LEU A 39 8.32 3.57 10.19
N TYR A 40 8.87 4.57 9.49
CA TYR A 40 10.31 4.78 9.42
C TYR A 40 10.94 4.93 10.80
N HIS A 41 10.29 5.70 11.68
CA HIS A 41 10.78 5.89 13.06
C HIS A 41 10.74 4.58 13.86
N GLU A 42 9.61 3.84 13.79
CA GLU A 42 9.46 2.55 14.48
C GLU A 42 10.49 1.52 13.99
N VAL A 43 10.75 1.45 12.68
CA VAL A 43 11.75 0.56 12.07
C VAL A 43 13.17 1.01 12.44
N SER A 44 13.44 2.32 12.46
CA SER A 44 14.72 2.87 12.88
C SER A 44 15.04 2.52 14.35
N ASP A 45 14.07 2.70 15.24
CA ASP A 45 14.18 2.31 16.65
C ASP A 45 14.45 0.80 16.81
N TYR A 46 13.80 -0.01 15.98
CA TYR A 46 13.98 -1.46 16.00
C TYR A 46 15.42 -1.87 15.65
N VAL A 47 15.95 -1.40 14.51
CA VAL A 47 17.32 -1.80 14.08
C VAL A 47 18.40 -1.24 14.99
N LYS A 48 18.19 -0.09 15.61
CA LYS A 48 19.12 0.53 16.55
C LYS A 48 19.23 -0.17 17.89
N LYS A 49 18.27 -1.04 18.26
CA LYS A 49 18.38 -1.85 19.48
C LYS A 49 19.56 -2.80 19.46
N SER A 50 19.83 -3.42 18.32
CA SER A 50 20.96 -4.34 18.15
C SER A 50 22.24 -3.64 17.73
N ASN A 51 22.15 -2.52 17.01
CA ASN A 51 23.30 -1.72 16.60
C ASN A 51 22.92 -0.23 16.56
N PRO A 52 23.37 0.59 17.55
CA PRO A 52 23.03 2.02 17.63
C PRO A 52 23.42 2.84 16.40
N LYS A 53 24.41 2.39 15.61
CA LYS A 53 24.86 3.02 14.37
C LYS A 53 24.08 2.55 13.13
N ALA A 54 23.16 1.58 13.27
CA ALA A 54 22.39 1.06 12.16
C ALA A 54 21.53 2.15 11.52
N LYS A 55 21.46 2.13 10.19
CA LYS A 55 20.62 3.01 9.39
C LYS A 55 19.62 2.18 8.60
N ILE A 56 18.45 2.75 8.35
CA ILE A 56 17.40 2.16 7.55
C ILE A 56 16.97 3.12 6.45
N PHE A 57 16.55 2.61 5.32
CA PHE A 57 16.17 3.40 4.15
C PHE A 57 14.89 2.83 3.56
N ILE A 58 13.89 3.66 3.36
CA ILE A 58 12.64 3.20 2.75
C ILE A 58 12.84 2.96 1.25
N ILE A 59 12.35 1.83 0.73
CA ILE A 59 12.41 1.50 -0.70
C ILE A 59 11.16 2.00 -1.40
N HIS A 60 9.97 1.67 -0.87
CA HIS A 60 8.67 2.13 -1.39
C HIS A 60 7.73 2.51 -0.24
N ARG A 61 6.58 3.10 -0.57
CA ARG A 61 5.64 3.61 0.43
C ARG A 61 4.22 3.11 0.16
N LEU A 62 3.44 3.07 1.23
CA LEU A 62 1.98 3.01 1.21
C LEU A 62 1.40 4.35 1.69
N ASP A 63 0.17 4.64 1.32
CA ASP A 63 -0.58 5.76 1.88
C ASP A 63 -0.77 5.58 3.40
N LYS A 64 -1.00 6.68 4.13
CA LYS A 64 -1.21 6.66 5.58
C LYS A 64 -2.24 5.61 6.01
N ASP A 65 -3.39 5.59 5.33
CA ASP A 65 -4.53 4.77 5.72
C ASP A 65 -4.48 3.34 5.17
N THR A 66 -3.66 3.08 4.15
CA THR A 66 -3.40 1.73 3.61
C THR A 66 -2.53 0.94 4.57
N SER A 67 -2.91 -0.29 4.89
CA SER A 67 -2.09 -1.23 5.66
C SER A 67 -1.37 -2.22 4.75
N GLY A 68 -0.39 -2.96 5.28
CA GLY A 68 0.27 -4.06 4.58
C GLY A 68 1.78 -3.87 4.37
N ILE A 69 2.31 -4.58 3.41
CA ILE A 69 3.75 -4.79 3.18
C ILE A 69 4.47 -3.49 2.83
N VAL A 70 5.53 -3.19 3.59
CA VAL A 70 6.50 -2.13 3.28
C VAL A 70 7.91 -2.69 3.44
N MET A 71 8.75 -2.45 2.43
CA MET A 71 10.13 -2.92 2.37
C MET A 71 11.12 -1.78 2.62
N PHE A 72 12.11 -2.07 3.46
CA PHE A 72 13.23 -1.19 3.79
C PHE A 72 14.56 -1.83 3.41
N ALA A 73 15.54 -1.00 3.07
CA ALA A 73 16.93 -1.40 2.92
C ALA A 73 17.72 -1.05 4.17
N LYS A 74 18.67 -1.91 4.55
CA LYS A 74 19.57 -1.69 5.70
C LYS A 74 20.83 -0.90 5.34
N ASN A 75 21.07 -0.64 4.05
CA ASN A 75 22.13 0.24 3.59
C ASN A 75 21.73 1.03 2.34
N LYS A 76 22.49 2.08 2.05
CA LYS A 76 22.17 3.05 1.00
C LYS A 76 22.27 2.46 -0.42
N ASN A 77 23.24 1.56 -0.64
CA ASN A 77 23.47 0.94 -1.94
C ASN A 77 22.29 0.00 -2.31
N VAL A 78 21.82 -0.80 -1.35
CA VAL A 78 20.64 -1.66 -1.52
C VAL A 78 19.39 -0.82 -1.81
N LYS A 79 19.20 0.32 -1.10
CA LYS A 79 18.11 1.25 -1.40
C LYS A 79 18.13 1.68 -2.86
N TYR A 80 19.28 2.19 -3.34
CA TYR A 80 19.38 2.67 -4.72
C TYR A 80 19.20 1.56 -5.75
N ALA A 81 19.75 0.37 -5.49
CA ALA A 81 19.61 -0.77 -6.38
C ALA A 81 18.13 -1.14 -6.59
N TYR A 82 17.31 -1.14 -5.53
CA TYR A 82 15.87 -1.39 -5.66
C TYR A 82 15.10 -0.20 -6.21
N GLN A 83 15.37 1.04 -5.77
CA GLN A 83 14.60 2.21 -6.22
C GLN A 83 14.81 2.52 -7.69
N ASN A 84 16.06 2.47 -8.18
CA ASN A 84 16.38 2.78 -9.58
C ASN A 84 15.86 1.73 -10.56
N SER A 85 15.61 0.52 -10.09
CA SER A 85 15.14 -0.60 -10.92
C SER A 85 13.79 -1.14 -10.45
N TRP A 86 13.01 -0.35 -9.69
CA TRP A 86 11.79 -0.81 -9.03
C TRP A 86 10.80 -1.47 -9.99
N ASP A 87 10.51 -0.83 -11.12
CA ASP A 87 9.53 -1.32 -12.09
C ASP A 87 9.97 -2.64 -12.77
N ASN A 88 11.29 -2.91 -12.83
CA ASN A 88 11.84 -4.15 -13.36
C ASN A 88 11.97 -5.26 -12.31
N LEU A 89 12.16 -4.88 -11.05
CA LEU A 89 12.36 -5.82 -9.94
C LEU A 89 11.05 -6.21 -9.26
N ALA A 90 10.11 -5.27 -9.09
CA ALA A 90 8.81 -5.54 -8.47
C ALA A 90 7.87 -6.25 -9.47
N ILE A 91 7.84 -7.59 -9.43
CA ILE A 91 7.10 -8.44 -10.37
C ILE A 91 5.60 -8.33 -10.14
N LYS A 92 5.17 -8.41 -8.88
CA LYS A 92 3.75 -8.35 -8.51
C LYS A 92 3.58 -7.54 -7.22
N ARG A 93 2.62 -6.63 -7.24
CA ARG A 93 2.17 -5.84 -6.09
C ARG A 93 0.69 -6.08 -5.92
N GLY A 94 0.35 -6.96 -4.96
CA GLY A 94 -1.00 -7.40 -4.68
C GLY A 94 -1.61 -6.67 -3.49
N TYR A 95 -2.91 -6.41 -3.59
CA TYR A 95 -3.72 -5.77 -2.55
C TYR A 95 -5.05 -6.50 -2.42
N VAL A 96 -5.63 -6.45 -1.23
CA VAL A 96 -7.04 -6.75 -1.03
C VAL A 96 -7.76 -5.45 -0.74
N ALA A 97 -8.85 -5.21 -1.46
CA ALA A 97 -9.73 -4.06 -1.27
C ALA A 97 -11.17 -4.51 -1.05
N ILE A 98 -11.91 -3.79 -0.20
CA ILE A 98 -13.36 -3.93 -0.13
C ILE A 98 -13.99 -2.65 -0.65
N VAL A 99 -14.87 -2.80 -1.61
CA VAL A 99 -15.57 -1.69 -2.27
C VAL A 99 -17.06 -1.73 -2.01
N LYS A 100 -17.72 -0.60 -2.19
CA LYS A 100 -19.17 -0.46 -2.07
C LYS A 100 -19.88 -1.06 -3.29
N GLY A 101 -20.90 -1.86 -3.04
CA GLY A 101 -21.75 -2.47 -4.06
C GLY A 101 -21.15 -3.70 -4.73
N MET A 102 -21.89 -4.25 -5.67
CA MET A 102 -21.47 -5.35 -6.54
C MET A 102 -20.98 -4.79 -7.87
N LEU A 103 -19.86 -5.32 -8.37
CA LEU A 103 -19.30 -4.92 -9.66
C LEU A 103 -19.98 -5.71 -10.80
N ASP A 104 -20.33 -5.03 -11.90
CA ASP A 104 -20.84 -5.66 -13.10
C ASP A 104 -19.83 -6.63 -13.71
N LYS A 105 -18.57 -6.17 -13.81
CA LYS A 105 -17.46 -6.99 -14.28
C LYS A 105 -16.74 -7.64 -13.10
N LYS A 106 -16.65 -8.97 -13.10
CA LYS A 106 -15.96 -9.73 -12.04
C LYS A 106 -14.43 -9.63 -12.14
N HIS A 107 -13.91 -9.20 -13.26
CA HIS A 107 -12.50 -8.86 -13.50
C HIS A 107 -12.39 -7.77 -14.55
N ASP A 108 -11.45 -6.84 -14.38
CA ASP A 108 -11.17 -5.80 -15.37
C ASP A 108 -9.76 -5.21 -15.15
N THR A 109 -9.34 -4.37 -16.12
CA THR A 109 -8.12 -3.59 -16.06
C THR A 109 -8.44 -2.11 -16.24
N ILE A 110 -8.36 -1.34 -15.15
CA ILE A 110 -8.61 0.10 -15.17
C ILE A 110 -7.30 0.80 -15.62
N LYS A 111 -7.41 1.58 -16.69
CA LYS A 111 -6.32 2.42 -17.22
C LYS A 111 -6.77 3.86 -17.24
N SER A 112 -6.01 4.75 -16.62
CA SER A 112 -6.27 6.19 -16.61
C SER A 112 -4.97 6.97 -16.38
N TYR A 113 -5.02 8.29 -16.48
CA TYR A 113 -3.90 9.18 -16.22
C TYR A 113 -4.17 9.96 -14.96
N LEU A 114 -3.30 9.81 -13.94
CA LEU A 114 -3.50 10.42 -12.63
C LEU A 114 -2.63 11.67 -12.49
N LYS A 115 -3.25 12.74 -12.01
CA LYS A 115 -2.59 14.01 -11.70
C LYS A 115 -2.97 14.49 -10.31
N GLU A 116 -1.97 15.00 -9.59
CA GLU A 116 -2.18 15.61 -8.28
C GLU A 116 -2.45 17.11 -8.45
N THR A 117 -3.47 17.62 -7.76
CA THR A 117 -3.79 19.05 -7.68
C THR A 117 -2.89 19.75 -6.66
N LYS A 118 -2.88 21.09 -6.67
CA LYS A 118 -2.22 21.93 -5.65
C LYS A 118 -2.74 21.64 -4.23
N THR A 119 -3.99 21.17 -4.10
CA THR A 119 -4.61 20.80 -2.83
C THR A 119 -4.34 19.35 -2.43
N LEU A 120 -3.37 18.68 -3.06
CA LEU A 120 -2.97 17.29 -2.80
C LEU A 120 -4.07 16.25 -3.07
N MET A 121 -5.13 16.63 -3.79
CA MET A 121 -6.09 15.68 -4.35
C MET A 121 -5.53 15.06 -5.63
N VAL A 122 -5.81 13.78 -5.84
CA VAL A 122 -5.50 13.12 -7.10
C VAL A 122 -6.81 12.92 -7.86
N TYR A 123 -6.82 13.25 -9.11
CA TYR A 123 -7.92 12.98 -10.03
C TYR A 123 -7.45 12.14 -11.21
N SER A 124 -8.37 11.54 -11.89
CA SER A 124 -8.15 10.68 -13.03
C SER A 124 -8.65 11.36 -14.31
N SER A 125 -7.94 11.14 -15.41
CA SER A 125 -8.33 11.57 -16.74
C SER A 125 -8.14 10.43 -17.75
N LYS A 126 -8.90 10.44 -18.82
CA LYS A 126 -8.70 9.57 -19.99
C LYS A 126 -7.62 10.14 -20.94
N ASN A 127 -7.29 11.42 -20.80
CA ASN A 127 -6.33 12.09 -21.68
C ASN A 127 -4.90 11.92 -21.15
N ARG A 128 -4.00 11.41 -22.00
CA ARG A 128 -2.57 11.21 -21.69
C ARG A 128 -1.84 12.48 -21.25
N LYS A 129 -2.27 13.65 -21.75
CA LYS A 129 -1.64 14.93 -21.41
C LYS A 129 -1.92 15.39 -19.98
N ASP A 130 -2.93 14.81 -19.31
CA ASP A 130 -3.43 15.26 -18.02
C ASP A 130 -2.75 14.59 -16.82
N GLY A 131 -1.78 13.67 -17.02
CA GLY A 131 -1.15 13.04 -15.87
C GLY A 131 -0.29 11.82 -16.22
N ASN A 132 0.04 11.04 -15.20
CA ASN A 132 0.86 9.86 -15.32
C ASN A 132 0.01 8.60 -15.46
N LEU A 133 0.37 7.71 -16.39
CA LEU A 133 -0.33 6.45 -16.59
C LEU A 133 -0.43 5.64 -15.30
N ALA A 134 -1.62 5.16 -15.02
CA ALA A 134 -1.98 4.29 -13.89
C ALA A 134 -2.74 3.07 -14.40
N ILE A 135 -2.28 1.88 -14.04
CA ILE A 135 -2.86 0.60 -14.46
C ILE A 135 -3.10 -0.25 -13.22
N THR A 136 -4.37 -0.57 -12.98
CA THR A 136 -4.84 -1.42 -11.88
C THR A 136 -5.69 -2.54 -12.45
N LYS A 137 -5.37 -3.79 -12.11
CA LYS A 137 -6.18 -4.97 -12.40
C LYS A 137 -6.93 -5.38 -11.14
N TYR A 138 -8.15 -5.88 -11.29
CA TYR A 138 -8.87 -6.47 -10.18
C TYR A 138 -9.61 -7.74 -10.59
N ASN A 139 -9.81 -8.62 -9.60
CA ASN A 139 -10.74 -9.76 -9.65
C ASN A 139 -11.61 -9.71 -8.41
N VAL A 140 -12.91 -9.92 -8.58
CA VAL A 140 -13.84 -10.07 -7.46
C VAL A 140 -13.66 -11.47 -6.87
N ILE A 141 -13.38 -11.55 -5.56
CA ILE A 141 -13.15 -12.81 -4.84
C ILE A 141 -14.26 -13.19 -3.88
N LYS A 142 -15.03 -12.19 -3.40
CA LYS A 142 -16.25 -12.37 -2.60
C LYS A 142 -17.20 -11.22 -2.85
N GLU A 143 -18.52 -11.48 -2.76
CA GLU A 143 -19.56 -10.46 -2.86
C GLU A 143 -20.70 -10.75 -1.89
N ASN A 144 -21.38 -9.70 -1.49
CA ASN A 144 -22.71 -9.72 -0.95
C ASN A 144 -23.50 -8.50 -1.49
N ASN A 145 -24.77 -8.33 -1.12
CA ASN A 145 -25.62 -7.25 -1.63
C ASN A 145 -25.06 -5.83 -1.42
N ASN A 146 -24.11 -5.64 -0.51
CA ASN A 146 -23.60 -4.32 -0.11
C ASN A 146 -22.15 -4.09 -0.54
N TYR A 147 -21.33 -5.15 -0.68
CA TYR A 147 -19.87 -5.05 -0.82
C TYR A 147 -19.30 -6.10 -1.75
N SER A 148 -18.19 -5.76 -2.39
CA SER A 148 -17.34 -6.71 -3.09
C SER A 148 -15.92 -6.67 -2.51
N MET A 149 -15.31 -7.83 -2.28
CA MET A 149 -13.91 -8.00 -1.95
C MET A 149 -13.12 -8.28 -3.22
N LEU A 150 -12.10 -7.50 -3.47
CA LEU A 150 -11.29 -7.56 -4.67
C LEU A 150 -9.87 -8.01 -4.36
N ASP A 151 -9.34 -8.95 -5.16
CA ASP A 151 -7.90 -9.12 -5.36
C ASP A 151 -7.45 -8.10 -6.40
N VAL A 152 -6.51 -7.23 -6.04
CA VAL A 152 -6.08 -6.10 -6.85
C VAL A 152 -4.58 -6.21 -7.13
N GLU A 153 -4.19 -6.07 -8.38
CA GLU A 153 -2.80 -5.97 -8.79
C GLU A 153 -2.53 -4.61 -9.46
N ILE A 154 -1.49 -3.90 -9.01
CA ILE A 154 -1.06 -2.66 -9.65
C ILE A 154 0.20 -2.87 -10.52
N LYS A 155 0.17 -2.36 -11.74
CA LYS A 155 1.33 -2.34 -12.64
C LYS A 155 2.16 -1.06 -12.49
N THR A 156 1.53 0.01 -12.05
CA THR A 156 2.11 1.33 -11.75
C THR A 156 1.90 1.64 -10.27
N GLY A 157 2.62 2.60 -9.69
CA GLY A 157 2.52 2.98 -8.27
C GLY A 157 2.26 4.47 -8.06
N ARG A 158 1.14 5.00 -8.61
CA ARG A 158 0.81 6.42 -8.46
C ARG A 158 0.14 6.67 -7.11
N LYS A 159 0.29 7.88 -6.59
CA LYS A 159 -0.33 8.30 -5.33
C LYS A 159 -1.85 8.05 -5.37
N ASN A 160 -2.38 7.38 -4.34
CA ASN A 160 -3.80 7.04 -4.20
C ASN A 160 -4.41 6.27 -5.38
N GLN A 161 -3.62 5.61 -6.23
CA GLN A 161 -4.02 5.02 -7.50
C GLN A 161 -5.27 4.14 -7.40
N ILE A 162 -5.24 3.11 -6.56
CA ILE A 162 -6.35 2.15 -6.41
C ILE A 162 -7.61 2.88 -5.92
N ARG A 163 -7.45 3.81 -4.98
CA ARG A 163 -8.54 4.58 -4.36
C ARG A 163 -9.28 5.44 -5.38
N VAL A 164 -8.53 6.18 -6.20
CA VAL A 164 -9.08 7.05 -7.25
C VAL A 164 -9.75 6.21 -8.32
N GLN A 165 -9.06 5.21 -8.86
CA GLN A 165 -9.57 4.42 -9.99
C GLN A 165 -10.81 3.59 -9.64
N LEU A 166 -10.90 3.04 -8.42
CA LEU A 166 -12.12 2.34 -7.98
C LEU A 166 -13.28 3.31 -7.71
N SER A 167 -13.00 4.51 -7.22
CA SER A 167 -13.99 5.57 -7.08
C SER A 167 -14.53 6.04 -8.43
N ASP A 168 -13.66 6.17 -9.45
CA ASP A 168 -14.06 6.60 -10.81
C ASP A 168 -15.02 5.63 -11.52
N ILE A 169 -14.97 4.35 -11.15
CA ILE A 169 -15.92 3.35 -11.65
C ILE A 169 -17.14 3.17 -10.73
N ASN A 170 -17.39 4.13 -9.82
CA ASN A 170 -18.50 4.16 -8.85
C ASN A 170 -18.46 3.08 -7.77
N HIS A 171 -17.31 2.45 -7.54
CA HIS A 171 -17.08 1.47 -6.49
C HIS A 171 -15.96 1.93 -5.53
N PRO A 172 -16.19 3.02 -4.76
CA PRO A 172 -15.18 3.54 -3.83
C PRO A 172 -14.86 2.51 -2.77
N ILE A 173 -13.60 2.52 -2.31
CA ILE A 173 -13.14 1.64 -1.23
C ILE A 173 -13.87 2.00 0.06
N LEU A 174 -14.31 0.99 0.78
CA LEU A 174 -15.00 1.14 2.06
C LEU A 174 -14.09 1.83 3.08
N GLY A 175 -14.64 2.83 3.77
CA GLY A 175 -13.87 3.63 4.74
C GLY A 175 -12.96 4.69 4.10
N ASP A 176 -13.06 4.91 2.80
CA ASP A 176 -12.33 5.99 2.13
C ASP A 176 -13.05 7.32 2.29
N MET A 177 -12.60 8.15 3.25
CA MET A 177 -13.16 9.48 3.50
C MET A 177 -12.69 10.52 2.48
N LYS A 178 -11.71 10.21 1.62
CA LYS A 178 -11.15 11.15 0.66
C LYS A 178 -11.77 11.00 -0.74
N TYR A 179 -11.99 9.77 -1.19
CA TYR A 179 -12.50 9.43 -2.53
C TYR A 179 -13.83 8.67 -2.48
N GLY A 180 -14.35 8.40 -1.30
CA GLY A 180 -15.61 7.71 -1.09
C GLY A 180 -16.55 8.49 -0.17
N ASP A 181 -17.12 7.82 0.81
CA ASP A 181 -18.08 8.39 1.74
C ASP A 181 -17.39 9.18 2.86
N LYS A 182 -17.54 10.52 2.85
CA LYS A 182 -16.97 11.43 3.86
C LYS A 182 -17.52 11.17 5.28
N LYS A 183 -18.69 10.57 5.40
CA LYS A 183 -19.35 10.21 6.68
C LYS A 183 -19.28 8.71 6.96
N SER A 184 -18.26 8.02 6.44
CA SER A 184 -18.11 6.59 6.63
C SER A 184 -18.10 6.21 8.11
N ARG A 185 -18.97 5.24 8.48
CA ARG A 185 -19.00 4.63 9.82
C ARG A 185 -17.75 3.79 10.14
N TYR A 186 -16.96 3.48 9.13
CA TYR A 186 -15.80 2.61 9.28
C TYR A 186 -14.56 3.39 9.71
N ASN A 187 -13.91 2.91 10.75
CA ASN A 187 -12.75 3.58 11.35
C ASN A 187 -11.42 3.25 10.65
N ARG A 188 -11.46 2.69 9.42
CA ARG A 188 -10.28 2.40 8.60
C ARG A 188 -10.62 2.37 7.12
N LEU A 189 -9.59 2.58 6.29
CA LEU A 189 -9.63 2.26 4.87
C LEU A 189 -9.49 0.73 4.68
N PHE A 190 -10.41 0.09 3.94
CA PHE A 190 -10.37 -1.33 3.63
C PHE A 190 -9.52 -1.60 2.38
N LEU A 191 -8.24 -1.20 2.48
CA LEU A 191 -7.20 -1.43 1.49
C LEU A 191 -5.96 -1.95 2.21
N HIS A 192 -5.48 -3.12 1.76
CA HIS A 192 -4.36 -3.81 2.38
C HIS A 192 -3.41 -4.37 1.32
N ALA A 193 -2.14 -3.97 1.37
CA ALA A 193 -1.07 -4.52 0.52
C ALA A 193 -0.68 -5.89 1.08
N ASN A 194 -1.28 -6.95 0.55
CA ASN A 194 -1.16 -8.31 1.09
C ASN A 194 -0.02 -9.12 0.45
N TYR A 195 0.46 -8.73 -0.74
CA TYR A 195 1.44 -9.51 -1.48
C TYR A 195 2.46 -8.64 -2.22
N LEU A 196 3.73 -9.05 -2.15
CA LEU A 196 4.82 -8.44 -2.90
C LEU A 196 5.75 -9.55 -3.41
N ALA A 197 5.84 -9.73 -4.75
CA ALA A 197 6.88 -10.53 -5.38
C ALA A 197 7.93 -9.59 -5.99
N ILE A 198 9.19 -9.77 -5.61
CA ILE A 198 10.29 -8.93 -6.05
C ILE A 198 11.55 -9.77 -6.34
N LYS A 199 12.26 -9.44 -7.41
CA LYS A 199 13.57 -10.04 -7.69
C LYS A 199 14.62 -9.47 -6.74
N ASN A 200 15.43 -10.34 -6.17
CA ASN A 200 16.66 -9.90 -5.53
C ASN A 200 17.54 -9.17 -6.54
N TYR A 201 17.98 -7.97 -6.22
CA TYR A 201 18.70 -7.10 -7.18
C TYR A 201 20.04 -7.69 -7.65
N LYS A 202 20.71 -8.57 -6.84
CA LYS A 202 21.96 -9.25 -7.17
C LYS A 202 21.69 -10.58 -7.86
N THR A 203 21.00 -11.49 -7.19
CA THR A 203 20.86 -12.90 -7.59
C THR A 203 19.76 -13.12 -8.62
N LYS A 204 18.88 -12.14 -8.82
CA LYS A 204 17.67 -12.21 -9.65
C LYS A 204 16.64 -13.25 -9.20
N LYS A 205 16.91 -13.99 -8.12
CA LYS A 205 15.92 -14.92 -7.52
C LYS A 205 14.70 -14.15 -7.05
N ILE A 206 13.52 -14.73 -7.25
CA ILE A 206 12.25 -14.16 -6.80
C ILE A 206 12.12 -14.38 -5.29
N MET A 207 11.77 -13.31 -4.60
CA MET A 207 11.38 -13.31 -3.20
C MET A 207 9.91 -12.91 -3.11
N GLU A 208 9.13 -13.65 -2.35
CA GLU A 208 7.70 -13.42 -2.17
C GLU A 208 7.41 -13.14 -0.71
N PHE A 209 6.64 -12.10 -0.46
CA PHE A 209 6.25 -11.68 0.87
C PHE A 209 4.74 -11.58 0.95
N GLU A 210 4.16 -12.17 2.00
CA GLU A 210 2.73 -12.15 2.25
C GLU A 210 2.41 -11.50 3.60
N SER A 211 1.34 -10.76 3.64
CA SER A 211 0.74 -10.21 4.85
C SER A 211 -0.69 -10.69 4.96
N LYS A 212 -1.04 -11.25 6.12
CA LYS A 212 -2.40 -11.72 6.37
C LYS A 212 -3.40 -10.59 6.25
N VAL A 213 -4.44 -10.79 5.45
CA VAL A 213 -5.56 -9.86 5.35
C VAL A 213 -6.19 -9.67 6.73
N PRO A 214 -6.40 -8.43 7.19
CA PRO A 214 -7.00 -8.17 8.49
C PRO A 214 -8.38 -8.84 8.64
N LYS A 215 -8.64 -9.44 9.80
CA LYS A 215 -9.87 -10.23 10.06
C LYS A 215 -11.15 -9.45 9.76
N GLU A 216 -11.16 -8.15 10.04
CA GLU A 216 -12.31 -7.28 9.79
C GLU A 216 -12.74 -7.19 8.32
N PHE A 217 -11.88 -7.57 7.35
CA PHE A 217 -12.25 -7.67 5.94
C PHE A 217 -13.21 -8.83 5.71
N ASN A 218 -12.92 -9.99 6.31
CA ASN A 218 -13.77 -11.17 6.16
C ASN A 218 -15.09 -11.05 6.94
N ASN A 219 -15.11 -10.33 8.07
CA ASN A 219 -16.29 -10.16 8.92
C ASN A 219 -17.45 -9.45 8.19
N LEU A 220 -17.19 -8.75 7.09
CA LEU A 220 -18.22 -8.07 6.28
C LEU A 220 -18.97 -9.04 5.37
N PHE A 221 -18.53 -10.30 5.27
CA PHE A 221 -19.09 -11.34 4.40
C PHE A 221 -19.57 -12.56 5.21
N LEU A 222 -19.63 -12.45 6.52
CA LEU A 222 -20.28 -13.37 7.45
C LEU A 222 -21.72 -12.92 7.69
#